data_9796fa2b8939dde3b0e2a6aa73344671
#
_entry.id   9796fa2b8939dde3b0e2a6aa73344671
#
_cell.length_a   1.000
_cell.length_b   1.000
_cell.length_c   1.000
_cell.angle_alpha   90.00
_cell.angle_beta   90.00
_cell.angle_gamma   90.00
#
_symmetry.space_group_name_H-M   'P 1'
#
loop_
_entity.id
_entity.type
_entity.pdbx_description
1 polymer ?
#
loop_
_entity_poly.entity_id
_entity_poly.type
_entity_poly.pdbx_seq_one_letter_code
_entity_poly.pdbx_strand_id
1 'polypeptide(L)'
;LTLRALRGVMPKDMADNYPAYDARKTYSKGERVNYAGTIYESLADNNAGGIETALWGKIDLFVEYLKKMTARGVKKAITRFMQDKIVGMESRNLVDKRTLFDGAGRKEAQVPNTGKLVGFEITPIRDNGITTVLDKVGLQFYGNTGKVKLYLFHSSQYDPIDSIEVEYTGNGGFMWFDLGWTLPYVSEKINAGGSWYIVYEQDKLAPYMQAINFGRDWSKEPCGTCNKGDAQLFRMMSKYVTLSPFYVAIDDWDGKLWDISANIYTYGNNYGLNFMLTMACDITEGVLAEKAQFANVIQLQVATEALRTLALNPDVSVNRVQSNAEREKILFELMGNGMGIRGMNGDLEKAYKALSIDTKGLDPICLGCHNKGVRYGSI
;
A
#
# COMPACT_ATOMS: atom_id res chain seq x y z
N LEU A 1 11.48 -24.50 -18.31
CA LEU A 1 10.24 -24.80 -19.04
C LEU A 1 10.17 -23.86 -20.24
N THR A 2 10.45 -24.39 -21.44
CA THR A 2 10.31 -23.59 -22.67
C THR A 2 8.82 -23.37 -22.93
N LEU A 3 8.44 -22.15 -23.33
CA LEU A 3 7.11 -21.78 -23.84
C LEU A 3 6.52 -22.86 -24.81
N ARG A 4 7.36 -23.65 -25.45
CA ARG A 4 6.98 -24.76 -26.31
C ARG A 4 6.30 -25.93 -25.55
N ALA A 5 6.75 -26.24 -24.35
CA ALA A 5 6.18 -27.34 -23.55
C ALA A 5 4.77 -27.01 -23.01
N LEU A 6 4.47 -25.70 -22.88
CA LEU A 6 3.18 -25.22 -22.38
C LEU A 6 2.18 -24.89 -23.50
N ARG A 7 2.57 -24.89 -24.75
CA ARG A 7 1.72 -24.52 -25.89
C ARG A 7 0.51 -25.45 -26.16
N GLY A 8 0.38 -26.55 -25.47
CA GLY A 8 -0.79 -27.42 -25.54
C GLY A 8 -1.66 -27.41 -24.29
N VAL A 9 -1.33 -26.56 -23.33
CA VAL A 9 -1.84 -26.60 -21.96
C VAL A 9 -2.71 -25.40 -21.68
N MET A 10 -3.72 -25.22 -22.49
CA MET A 10 -4.75 -24.22 -22.18
C MET A 10 -5.91 -24.90 -21.47
N PRO A 11 -6.39 -24.35 -20.34
CA PRO A 11 -7.68 -24.76 -19.82
C PRO A 11 -8.73 -24.53 -20.91
N LYS A 12 -9.43 -25.57 -21.30
CA LYS A 12 -10.49 -25.51 -22.31
C LYS A 12 -11.55 -24.48 -21.95
N ASP A 13 -11.79 -24.35 -20.66
CA ASP A 13 -12.72 -23.41 -20.05
C ASP A 13 -12.40 -21.93 -20.30
N MET A 14 -11.15 -21.58 -20.62
CA MET A 14 -10.81 -20.17 -20.85
C MET A 14 -11.34 -19.66 -22.19
N ALA A 15 -11.48 -20.51 -23.20
CA ALA A 15 -12.00 -20.10 -24.50
C ALA A 15 -13.52 -20.27 -24.60
N ASP A 16 -14.08 -21.32 -23.97
CA ASP A 16 -15.50 -21.67 -24.04
C ASP A 16 -16.36 -20.77 -23.12
N ASN A 17 -15.75 -20.04 -22.16
CA ASN A 17 -16.47 -19.16 -21.23
C ASN A 17 -16.79 -17.78 -21.81
N TYR A 18 -16.35 -17.45 -23.03
CA TYR A 18 -16.64 -16.19 -23.64
C TYR A 18 -17.79 -16.32 -24.66
N PRO A 19 -18.79 -15.39 -24.62
CA PRO A 19 -19.88 -15.43 -25.57
C PRO A 19 -19.37 -15.31 -27.01
N ALA A 20 -20.03 -15.96 -27.94
CA ALA A 20 -19.73 -15.80 -29.36
C ALA A 20 -19.93 -14.34 -29.77
N TYR A 21 -19.05 -13.83 -30.65
CA TYR A 21 -19.21 -12.51 -31.23
C TYR A 21 -20.51 -12.46 -32.05
N ASP A 22 -21.31 -11.43 -31.81
CA ASP A 22 -22.53 -11.12 -32.58
C ASP A 22 -22.39 -9.72 -33.21
N ALA A 23 -22.32 -9.65 -34.51
CA ALA A 23 -22.16 -8.43 -35.25
C ALA A 23 -23.36 -7.41 -35.09
N ARG A 24 -24.46 -7.88 -34.49
CA ARG A 24 -25.65 -7.04 -34.24
C ARG A 24 -25.66 -6.40 -32.85
N LYS A 25 -24.72 -6.78 -32.02
CA LYS A 25 -24.62 -6.32 -30.64
C LYS A 25 -23.59 -5.21 -30.51
N THR A 26 -23.86 -4.28 -29.61
CA THR A 26 -22.91 -3.25 -29.18
C THR A 26 -22.21 -3.71 -27.92
N TYR A 27 -20.93 -3.48 -27.83
CA TYR A 27 -20.07 -3.95 -26.75
C TYR A 27 -19.48 -2.79 -25.97
N SER A 28 -19.39 -2.93 -24.66
CA SER A 28 -18.71 -1.96 -23.80
C SER A 28 -17.22 -2.21 -23.79
N LYS A 29 -16.43 -1.21 -23.47
CA LYS A 29 -14.97 -1.34 -23.27
C LYS A 29 -14.67 -2.40 -22.23
N GLY A 30 -13.78 -3.34 -22.57
CA GLY A 30 -13.40 -4.47 -21.73
C GLY A 30 -14.29 -5.71 -21.87
N GLU A 31 -15.43 -5.64 -22.60
CA GLU A 31 -16.21 -6.84 -22.93
C GLU A 31 -15.42 -7.76 -23.87
N ARG A 32 -15.50 -9.06 -23.61
CA ARG A 32 -14.76 -10.09 -24.35
C ARG A 32 -15.69 -11.03 -25.09
N VAL A 33 -15.29 -11.38 -26.29
CA VAL A 33 -16.05 -12.27 -27.16
C VAL A 33 -15.13 -13.31 -27.81
N ASN A 34 -15.70 -14.46 -28.14
CA ASN A 34 -15.04 -15.49 -28.93
C ASN A 34 -15.44 -15.35 -30.40
N TYR A 35 -14.47 -15.15 -31.27
CA TYR A 35 -14.66 -15.19 -32.72
C TYR A 35 -13.68 -16.17 -33.34
N ALA A 36 -14.22 -17.19 -33.97
CA ALA A 36 -13.45 -18.27 -34.61
C ALA A 36 -12.35 -18.87 -33.69
N GLY A 37 -12.66 -19.08 -32.41
CA GLY A 37 -11.72 -19.64 -31.43
C GLY A 37 -10.66 -18.67 -30.90
N THR A 38 -10.74 -17.42 -31.30
CA THR A 38 -9.88 -16.33 -30.78
C THR A 38 -10.69 -15.40 -29.91
N ILE A 39 -10.11 -15.00 -28.78
CA ILE A 39 -10.76 -14.04 -27.88
C ILE A 39 -10.33 -12.62 -28.24
N TYR A 40 -11.33 -11.76 -28.33
CA TYR A 40 -11.16 -10.34 -28.56
C TYR A 40 -11.78 -9.56 -27.42
N GLU A 41 -11.16 -8.42 -27.08
CA GLU A 41 -11.64 -7.47 -26.08
C GLU A 41 -12.00 -6.16 -26.78
N SER A 42 -13.16 -5.61 -26.47
CA SER A 42 -13.55 -4.29 -26.96
C SER A 42 -12.69 -3.20 -26.32
N LEU A 43 -12.06 -2.36 -27.13
CA LEU A 43 -11.19 -1.27 -26.70
C LEU A 43 -11.94 0.05 -26.53
N ALA A 44 -13.21 0.10 -26.93
CA ALA A 44 -14.05 1.29 -26.87
C ALA A 44 -15.43 0.98 -26.29
N ASP A 45 -16.07 1.98 -25.71
CA ASP A 45 -17.47 1.91 -25.33
C ASP A 45 -18.36 2.05 -26.57
N ASN A 46 -19.54 1.41 -26.52
CA ASN A 46 -20.48 1.36 -27.62
C ASN A 46 -19.87 0.85 -28.94
N ASN A 47 -18.97 -0.12 -28.84
CA ASN A 47 -18.33 -0.71 -30.01
C ASN A 47 -19.32 -1.55 -30.82
N ALA A 48 -19.74 -1.04 -31.95
CA ALA A 48 -20.55 -1.74 -32.96
C ALA A 48 -19.72 -2.12 -34.20
N GLY A 49 -18.40 -1.95 -34.14
CA GLY A 49 -17.48 -2.23 -35.24
C GLY A 49 -17.25 -3.71 -35.45
N GLY A 50 -16.98 -4.10 -36.70
CA GLY A 50 -16.58 -5.47 -37.02
C GLY A 50 -15.32 -5.89 -36.27
N ILE A 51 -15.16 -7.19 -36.03
CA ILE A 51 -14.08 -7.76 -35.20
C ILE A 51 -12.67 -7.46 -35.74
N GLU A 52 -12.55 -7.12 -37.02
CA GLU A 52 -11.29 -6.78 -37.68
C GLU A 52 -10.90 -5.31 -37.58
N THR A 53 -11.73 -4.49 -36.92
CA THR A 53 -11.45 -3.07 -36.74
C THR A 53 -10.46 -2.83 -35.61
N ALA A 54 -9.83 -1.65 -35.59
CA ALA A 54 -8.94 -1.22 -34.50
C ALA A 54 -9.65 -1.06 -33.13
N LEU A 55 -10.97 -1.23 -33.10
CA LEU A 55 -11.76 -1.21 -31.87
C LEU A 55 -11.73 -2.52 -31.08
N TRP A 56 -11.08 -3.55 -31.61
CA TRP A 56 -10.94 -4.84 -30.98
C TRP A 56 -9.47 -5.19 -30.77
N GLY A 57 -9.14 -5.57 -29.55
CA GLY A 57 -7.81 -6.08 -29.17
C GLY A 57 -7.83 -7.62 -29.12
N LYS A 58 -6.94 -8.26 -29.84
CA LYS A 58 -6.76 -9.71 -29.74
C LYS A 58 -6.13 -10.06 -28.41
N ILE A 59 -6.74 -11.00 -27.67
CA ILE A 59 -6.26 -11.48 -26.39
C ILE A 59 -5.55 -12.82 -26.59
N ASP A 60 -4.29 -12.88 -26.16
CA ASP A 60 -3.59 -14.15 -26.02
C ASP A 60 -3.89 -14.75 -24.64
N LEU A 61 -4.86 -15.67 -24.62
CA LEU A 61 -5.30 -16.34 -23.38
C LEU A 61 -4.15 -17.07 -22.68
N PHE A 62 -3.18 -17.57 -23.45
CA PHE A 62 -2.03 -18.25 -22.87
C PHE A 62 -1.14 -17.28 -22.08
N VAL A 63 -0.90 -16.09 -22.66
CA VAL A 63 -0.15 -15.04 -21.97
C VAL A 63 -0.89 -14.59 -20.72
N GLU A 64 -2.22 -14.41 -20.77
CA GLU A 64 -3.01 -14.08 -19.59
C GLU A 64 -2.98 -15.18 -18.53
N TYR A 65 -3.07 -16.42 -18.93
CA TYR A 65 -2.93 -17.55 -18.02
C TYR A 65 -1.57 -17.54 -17.32
N LEU A 66 -0.48 -17.33 -18.09
CA LEU A 66 0.87 -17.21 -17.51
C LEU A 66 0.98 -16.04 -16.57
N LYS A 67 0.43 -14.87 -16.91
CA LYS A 67 0.39 -13.71 -16.01
C LYS A 67 -0.32 -14.05 -14.70
N LYS A 68 -1.49 -14.70 -14.78
CA LYS A 68 -2.27 -15.12 -13.61
C LYS A 68 -1.52 -16.15 -12.76
N MET A 69 -0.86 -17.13 -13.39
CA MET A 69 -0.01 -18.10 -12.69
C MET A 69 1.18 -17.44 -12.03
N THR A 70 1.84 -16.49 -12.72
CA THR A 70 2.95 -15.72 -12.17
C THR A 70 2.50 -14.91 -10.97
N ALA A 71 1.40 -14.18 -11.08
CA ALA A 71 0.86 -13.40 -9.95
C ALA A 71 0.55 -14.28 -8.73
N ARG A 72 -0.04 -15.46 -8.95
CA ARG A 72 -0.28 -16.46 -7.89
C ARG A 72 1.01 -17.00 -7.29
N GLY A 73 1.98 -17.33 -8.14
CA GLY A 73 3.29 -17.81 -7.69
C GLY A 73 4.04 -16.78 -6.87
N VAL A 74 4.06 -15.52 -7.31
CA VAL A 74 4.64 -14.40 -6.55
C VAL A 74 3.95 -14.25 -5.20
N LYS A 75 2.61 -14.20 -5.18
CA LYS A 75 1.86 -14.09 -3.93
C LYS A 75 2.18 -15.22 -2.97
N LYS A 76 2.18 -16.47 -3.44
CA LYS A 76 2.52 -17.64 -2.60
C LYS A 76 3.97 -17.61 -2.12
N ALA A 77 4.91 -17.22 -2.99
CA ALA A 77 6.33 -17.12 -2.62
C ALA A 77 6.54 -16.10 -1.51
N ILE A 78 5.97 -14.92 -1.65
CA ILE A 78 6.08 -13.86 -0.63
C ILE A 78 5.36 -14.28 0.66
N THR A 79 4.11 -14.77 0.57
CA THR A 79 3.36 -15.21 1.75
C THR A 79 4.12 -16.29 2.53
N ARG A 80 4.66 -17.27 1.84
CA ARG A 80 5.43 -18.34 2.48
C ARG A 80 6.72 -17.81 3.10
N PHE A 81 7.44 -16.95 2.40
CA PHE A 81 8.63 -16.30 2.95
C PHE A 81 8.30 -15.54 4.24
N MET A 82 7.22 -14.76 4.23
CA MET A 82 6.76 -14.04 5.40
C MET A 82 6.44 -14.97 6.56
N GLN A 83 5.75 -16.09 6.29
CA GLN A 83 5.40 -17.07 7.31
C GLN A 83 6.61 -17.81 7.87
N ASP A 84 7.54 -18.24 7.02
CA ASP A 84 8.64 -19.12 7.42
C ASP A 84 9.84 -18.36 7.99
N LYS A 85 10.12 -17.15 7.48
CA LYS A 85 11.33 -16.40 7.80
C LYS A 85 11.10 -15.18 8.68
N ILE A 86 9.90 -14.65 8.63
CA ILE A 86 9.53 -13.40 9.30
C ILE A 86 8.45 -13.69 10.35
N VAL A 87 8.43 -14.91 10.87
CA VAL A 87 7.53 -15.34 11.96
C VAL A 87 7.57 -14.34 13.11
N GLY A 88 6.43 -13.71 13.39
CA GLY A 88 6.29 -12.67 14.43
C GLY A 88 6.40 -11.23 13.91
N MET A 89 6.65 -11.05 12.61
CA MET A 89 6.49 -9.76 11.91
C MET A 89 5.13 -9.66 11.21
N GLU A 90 4.12 -10.29 11.73
CA GLU A 90 2.76 -9.84 11.40
C GLU A 90 2.71 -8.35 11.67
N SER A 91 2.05 -7.59 10.79
CA SER A 91 1.89 -6.14 10.87
C SER A 91 1.62 -5.70 12.32
N ARG A 92 2.71 -5.54 13.07
CA ARG A 92 2.61 -5.19 14.47
C ARG A 92 2.33 -3.71 14.53
N ASN A 93 1.12 -3.35 14.94
CA ASN A 93 0.83 -1.98 15.27
C ASN A 93 1.65 -1.58 16.50
N LEU A 94 2.59 -0.68 16.31
CA LEU A 94 3.39 -0.08 17.37
C LEU A 94 2.57 0.99 18.11
N VAL A 95 1.75 1.70 17.33
CA VAL A 95 0.71 2.61 17.78
C VAL A 95 -0.53 2.30 16.97
N ASP A 96 -1.65 2.02 17.62
CA ASP A 96 -2.89 1.66 16.95
C ASP A 96 -3.94 2.73 17.18
N LYS A 97 -4.29 3.44 16.10
CA LYS A 97 -5.38 4.42 16.01
C LYS A 97 -5.43 5.38 17.22
N ARG A 98 -4.31 6.08 17.46
CA ARG A 98 -4.24 7.05 18.55
C ARG A 98 -4.30 8.48 18.02
N THR A 99 -5.07 9.29 18.73
CA THR A 99 -5.16 10.73 18.46
C THR A 99 -3.93 11.48 18.97
N LEU A 100 -3.65 12.66 18.41
CA LEU A 100 -2.52 13.48 18.87
C LEU A 100 -2.73 13.96 20.29
N PHE A 101 -3.96 14.23 20.66
CA PHE A 101 -4.35 14.73 21.97
C PHE A 101 -5.80 14.34 22.29
N ASP A 102 -6.08 14.30 23.57
CA ASP A 102 -7.44 14.13 24.08
C ASP A 102 -8.03 15.53 24.35
N GLY A 103 -8.99 15.93 23.49
CA GLY A 103 -9.63 17.24 23.55
C GLY A 103 -10.71 17.39 24.62
N ALA A 104 -10.94 16.37 25.44
CA ALA A 104 -12.03 16.39 26.40
C ALA A 104 -11.83 17.45 27.51
N GLY A 105 -12.77 18.41 27.58
CA GLY A 105 -12.91 19.32 28.73
C GLY A 105 -12.01 20.54 28.78
N ARG A 106 -11.30 20.89 27.71
CA ARG A 106 -10.46 22.09 27.65
C ARG A 106 -11.13 23.24 26.93
N LYS A 107 -10.93 24.45 27.47
CA LYS A 107 -11.25 25.69 26.76
C LYS A 107 -10.20 25.95 25.68
N GLU A 108 -10.69 26.24 24.51
CA GLU A 108 -9.93 26.45 23.30
C GLU A 108 -10.10 27.91 22.84
N ALA A 109 -9.08 28.43 22.22
CA ALA A 109 -9.11 29.77 21.61
C ALA A 109 -9.46 29.63 20.13
N GLN A 110 -10.23 30.60 19.62
CA GLN A 110 -10.45 30.71 18.17
C GLN A 110 -9.19 31.27 17.50
N VAL A 111 -8.84 30.68 16.35
CA VAL A 111 -7.73 31.14 15.52
C VAL A 111 -8.29 32.07 14.47
N PRO A 112 -7.86 33.35 14.43
CA PRO A 112 -8.29 34.28 13.38
C PRO A 112 -7.89 33.74 11.99
N ASN A 113 -8.80 33.83 11.04
CA ASN A 113 -8.47 33.61 9.64
C ASN A 113 -7.68 34.82 9.12
N THR A 114 -6.47 34.56 8.69
CA THR A 114 -5.53 35.58 8.20
C THR A 114 -5.06 35.35 6.78
N GLY A 115 -5.84 34.54 5.98
CA GLY A 115 -5.53 34.29 4.59
C GLY A 115 -4.29 33.44 4.39
N LYS A 116 -4.07 32.44 5.24
CA LYS A 116 -2.86 31.63 5.22
C LYS A 116 -3.14 30.19 4.83
N LEU A 117 -2.14 29.56 4.25
CA LEU A 117 -2.08 28.11 4.18
C LEU A 117 -1.60 27.60 5.54
N VAL A 118 -2.36 26.74 6.18
CA VAL A 118 -2.09 26.28 7.54
C VAL A 118 -2.16 24.75 7.61
N GLY A 119 -1.40 24.16 8.52
CA GLY A 119 -1.44 22.71 8.69
C GLY A 119 -0.35 22.16 9.59
N PHE A 120 -0.03 20.89 9.35
CA PHE A 120 1.02 20.16 10.06
C PHE A 120 2.03 19.59 9.09
N GLU A 121 3.28 19.71 9.48
CA GLU A 121 4.36 18.88 8.97
C GLU A 121 4.48 17.63 9.82
N ILE A 122 4.50 16.47 9.18
CA ILE A 122 4.71 15.16 9.79
C ILE A 122 6.02 14.61 9.23
N THR A 123 7.06 14.54 10.05
CA THR A 123 8.36 14.01 9.67
C THR A 123 8.55 12.64 10.32
N PRO A 124 8.57 11.53 9.55
CA PRO A 124 8.97 10.24 10.07
C PRO A 124 10.41 10.28 10.58
N ILE A 125 10.63 9.84 11.83
CA ILE A 125 11.96 9.87 12.47
C ILE A 125 12.75 8.60 12.17
N ARG A 126 12.03 7.47 12.00
CA ARG A 126 12.64 6.16 11.80
C ARG A 126 12.36 5.67 10.41
N ASP A 127 13.40 5.17 9.80
CA ASP A 127 13.41 4.54 8.50
C ASP A 127 13.20 3.02 8.59
N ASN A 128 13.12 2.42 7.43
CA ASN A 128 13.21 0.97 7.20
C ASN A 128 12.34 0.09 8.12
N GLY A 129 11.15 -0.16 7.65
CA GLY A 129 10.25 -1.12 8.26
C GLY A 129 9.21 -0.53 9.20
N ILE A 130 9.08 0.80 9.27
CA ILE A 130 7.96 1.44 9.96
C ILE A 130 7.22 2.35 8.99
N THR A 131 5.92 2.12 8.88
CA THR A 131 5.02 2.97 8.12
C THR A 131 4.07 3.70 9.06
N THR A 132 3.80 4.96 8.76
CA THR A 132 2.79 5.76 9.44
C THR A 132 1.56 5.84 8.56
N VAL A 133 0.40 5.56 9.12
CA VAL A 133 -0.89 5.72 8.45
C VAL A 133 -1.67 6.80 9.19
N LEU A 134 -2.13 7.79 8.45
CA LEU A 134 -3.10 8.76 8.91
C LEU A 134 -4.50 8.19 8.68
N ASP A 135 -5.05 7.55 9.69
CA ASP A 135 -6.36 6.88 9.59
C ASP A 135 -7.49 7.89 9.43
N LYS A 136 -7.47 8.94 10.27
CA LYS A 136 -8.52 9.96 10.29
C LYS A 136 -7.95 11.34 10.56
N VAL A 137 -8.64 12.36 10.05
CA VAL A 137 -8.48 13.73 10.49
C VAL A 137 -9.69 14.16 11.31
N GLY A 138 -9.43 14.77 12.44
CA GLY A 138 -10.42 15.46 13.26
C GLY A 138 -10.35 16.95 12.96
N LEU A 139 -11.47 17.53 12.62
CA LEU A 139 -11.64 18.97 12.40
C LEU A 139 -12.45 19.59 13.53
N GLN A 140 -12.02 20.74 14.00
CA GLN A 140 -12.71 21.48 15.03
C GLN A 140 -12.73 22.98 14.67
N PHE A 141 -13.91 23.44 14.28
CA PHE A 141 -14.13 24.82 13.88
C PHE A 141 -15.34 25.39 14.62
N TYR A 142 -15.31 26.71 14.81
CA TYR A 142 -16.43 27.48 15.32
C TYR A 142 -17.06 28.26 14.17
N GLY A 143 -18.38 28.48 14.23
CA GLY A 143 -19.10 29.30 13.26
C GLY A 143 -19.94 28.49 12.29
N ASN A 144 -19.99 28.91 11.03
CA ASN A 144 -20.87 28.34 10.04
C ASN A 144 -20.45 26.94 9.57
N THR A 145 -21.44 26.19 9.09
CA THR A 145 -21.19 24.99 8.28
C THR A 145 -20.48 25.36 6.98
N GLY A 146 -19.53 24.54 6.60
CA GLY A 146 -18.77 24.77 5.37
C GLY A 146 -17.93 23.59 4.96
N LYS A 147 -17.33 23.72 3.79
CA LYS A 147 -16.42 22.71 3.26
C LYS A 147 -14.98 23.06 3.61
N VAL A 148 -14.21 22.05 3.94
CA VAL A 148 -12.77 22.16 4.17
C VAL A 148 -12.08 21.20 3.21
N LYS A 149 -11.21 21.72 2.36
CA LYS A 149 -10.39 20.91 1.48
C LYS A 149 -9.01 20.74 2.10
N LEU A 150 -8.65 19.50 2.37
CA LEU A 150 -7.36 19.10 2.90
C LEU A 150 -6.51 18.55 1.77
N TYR A 151 -5.24 18.90 1.79
CA TYR A 151 -4.26 18.40 0.82
C TYR A 151 -3.14 17.69 1.55
N LEU A 152 -2.66 16.60 0.91
CA LEU A 152 -1.49 15.85 1.34
C LEU A 152 -0.35 16.10 0.36
N PHE A 153 0.77 16.61 0.85
CA PHE A 153 2.00 16.78 0.09
C PHE A 153 3.15 15.98 0.70
N HIS A 154 4.14 15.70 -0.11
CA HIS A 154 5.45 15.24 0.34
C HIS A 154 6.53 16.19 -0.17
N SER A 155 7.55 16.44 0.64
CA SER A 155 8.65 17.38 0.33
C SER A 155 9.40 17.12 -0.98
N SER A 156 9.28 15.92 -1.54
CA SER A 156 9.94 15.53 -2.80
C SER A 156 9.06 15.65 -4.03
N GLN A 157 7.79 16.06 -3.90
CA GLN A 157 6.82 16.06 -4.99
C GLN A 157 6.09 17.38 -5.06
N TYR A 158 6.01 17.97 -6.26
CA TYR A 158 5.44 19.30 -6.48
C TYR A 158 3.91 19.29 -6.43
N ASP A 159 3.28 18.28 -7.03
CA ASP A 159 1.83 18.14 -7.00
C ASP A 159 1.36 17.45 -5.71
N PRO A 160 0.14 17.73 -5.23
CA PRO A 160 -0.41 17.03 -4.08
C PRO A 160 -0.50 15.53 -4.37
N ILE A 161 -0.16 14.72 -3.37
CA ILE A 161 -0.26 13.26 -3.47
C ILE A 161 -1.71 12.84 -3.42
N ASP A 162 -2.48 13.50 -2.55
CA ASP A 162 -3.91 13.27 -2.41
C ASP A 162 -4.61 14.54 -1.89
N SER A 163 -5.92 14.59 -2.01
CA SER A 163 -6.74 15.63 -1.39
C SER A 163 -8.14 15.13 -1.11
N ILE A 164 -8.75 15.65 -0.06
CA ILE A 164 -10.14 15.36 0.29
C ILE A 164 -10.88 16.65 0.62
N GLU A 165 -12.11 16.78 0.15
CA GLU A 165 -13.03 17.83 0.57
C GLU A 165 -14.08 17.23 1.50
N VAL A 166 -14.19 17.78 2.69
CA VAL A 166 -15.10 17.32 3.74
C VAL A 166 -16.03 18.43 4.18
N GLU A 167 -17.25 18.09 4.54
CA GLU A 167 -18.24 19.04 5.05
C GLU A 167 -18.19 19.04 6.58
N TYR A 168 -17.91 20.21 7.15
CA TYR A 168 -17.95 20.44 8.58
C TYR A 168 -19.22 21.20 8.96
N THR A 169 -20.00 20.67 9.88
CA THR A 169 -21.32 21.20 10.23
C THR A 169 -21.33 22.19 11.38
N GLY A 170 -20.18 22.67 11.83
CA GLY A 170 -20.10 23.68 12.89
C GLY A 170 -20.27 23.10 14.29
N ASN A 171 -20.39 23.97 15.26
CA ASN A 171 -20.68 23.81 16.71
C ASN A 171 -19.48 23.67 17.64
N GLY A 172 -18.23 23.77 17.15
CA GLY A 172 -17.04 23.70 17.99
C GLY A 172 -16.66 22.30 18.48
N GLY A 173 -17.39 21.24 18.09
CA GLY A 173 -17.04 19.87 18.38
C GLY A 173 -16.11 19.25 17.33
N PHE A 174 -15.38 18.21 17.69
CA PHE A 174 -14.61 17.45 16.73
C PHE A 174 -15.51 16.63 15.80
N MET A 175 -15.27 16.76 14.48
CA MET A 175 -15.79 15.85 13.48
C MET A 175 -14.63 15.08 12.88
N TRP A 176 -14.77 13.75 12.83
CA TRP A 176 -13.73 12.85 12.34
C TRP A 176 -14.06 12.32 10.96
N PHE A 177 -13.10 12.42 10.04
CA PHE A 177 -13.21 11.97 8.66
C PHE A 177 -12.16 10.90 8.38
N ASP A 178 -12.56 9.82 7.73
CA ASP A 178 -11.66 8.75 7.33
C ASP A 178 -10.78 9.21 6.17
N LEU A 179 -9.47 8.98 6.26
CA LEU A 179 -8.50 9.31 5.24
C LEU A 179 -7.79 8.08 4.69
N GLY A 180 -7.18 7.28 5.56
CA GLY A 180 -6.40 6.10 5.18
C GLY A 180 -5.12 6.47 4.41
N TRP A 181 -4.55 7.66 4.62
CA TRP A 181 -3.34 8.11 3.95
C TRP A 181 -2.11 7.43 4.55
N THR A 182 -1.37 6.72 3.71
CA THR A 182 -0.11 6.09 4.11
C THR A 182 1.04 7.06 3.89
N LEU A 183 1.85 7.24 4.93
CA LEU A 183 2.98 8.15 4.97
C LEU A 183 4.29 7.32 5.13
N PRO A 184 4.76 6.65 4.06
CA PRO A 184 5.96 5.83 4.15
C PRO A 184 7.20 6.70 4.34
N TYR A 185 8.19 6.14 5.03
CA TYR A 185 9.54 6.68 5.02
C TYR A 185 10.22 6.30 3.71
N VAL A 186 10.67 7.27 2.92
CA VAL A 186 11.28 7.05 1.61
C VAL A 186 12.79 7.24 1.71
N SER A 187 13.53 6.15 1.97
CA SER A 187 14.98 6.19 2.20
C SER A 187 15.81 6.40 0.92
N GLU A 188 15.28 6.07 -0.24
CA GLU A 188 16.03 6.11 -1.52
C GLU A 188 16.19 7.51 -2.12
N LYS A 189 15.57 8.53 -1.55
CA LYS A 189 15.65 9.89 -2.07
C LYS A 189 16.71 10.69 -1.32
N ILE A 190 17.36 11.60 -2.04
CA ILE A 190 18.49 12.44 -1.59
C ILE A 190 18.21 13.18 -0.26
N ASN A 191 16.96 13.44 0.05
CA ASN A 191 16.50 13.95 1.35
C ASN A 191 15.86 12.80 2.12
N ALA A 192 16.67 12.04 2.82
CA ALA A 192 16.29 10.85 3.56
C ALA A 192 14.95 11.04 4.30
N GLY A 193 13.93 10.30 3.88
CA GLY A 193 12.60 10.29 4.46
C GLY A 193 11.70 11.45 4.07
N GLY A 194 12.19 12.66 3.98
CA GLY A 194 11.41 13.87 3.74
C GLY A 194 10.33 14.12 4.80
N SER A 195 9.51 15.12 4.53
CA SER A 195 8.36 15.46 5.37
C SER A 195 7.06 15.42 4.60
N TRP A 196 6.00 15.09 5.28
CA TRP A 196 4.62 15.10 4.80
C TRP A 196 3.92 16.35 5.32
N TYR A 197 3.14 17.00 4.48
CA TYR A 197 2.41 18.21 4.82
C TYR A 197 0.92 17.97 4.64
N ILE A 198 0.15 18.24 5.69
CA ILE A 198 -1.31 18.19 5.66
C ILE A 198 -1.80 19.58 5.89
N VAL A 199 -2.41 20.18 4.88
CA VAL A 199 -2.73 21.61 4.88
C VAL A 199 -4.13 21.88 4.35
N TYR A 200 -4.63 23.08 4.76
CA TYR A 200 -5.81 23.69 4.16
C TYR A 200 -5.62 25.21 4.05
N GLU A 201 -6.39 25.83 3.14
CA GLU A 201 -6.40 27.27 2.95
C GLU A 201 -7.43 27.92 3.87
N GLN A 202 -7.02 28.89 4.67
CA GLN A 202 -7.95 29.62 5.53
C GLN A 202 -8.96 30.46 4.74
N ASP A 203 -8.57 31.01 3.58
CA ASP A 203 -9.44 31.84 2.74
C ASP A 203 -10.56 31.05 2.06
N LYS A 204 -10.43 29.75 1.98
CA LYS A 204 -11.48 28.85 1.42
C LYS A 204 -12.47 28.38 2.48
N LEU A 205 -12.25 28.72 3.74
CA LEU A 205 -13.24 28.42 4.77
C LEU A 205 -14.51 29.27 4.58
N ALA A 206 -15.64 28.73 4.99
CA ALA A 206 -16.89 29.46 4.95
C ALA A 206 -16.81 30.75 5.79
N PRO A 207 -17.54 31.81 5.43
CA PRO A 207 -17.56 33.04 6.22
C PRO A 207 -17.87 32.77 7.68
N TYR A 208 -17.12 33.39 8.57
CA TYR A 208 -17.20 33.24 10.04
C TYR A 208 -16.82 31.85 10.58
N MET A 209 -16.33 30.96 9.72
CA MET A 209 -15.78 29.68 10.14
C MET A 209 -14.33 29.88 10.59
N GLN A 210 -14.02 29.56 11.83
CA GLN A 210 -12.70 29.75 12.42
C GLN A 210 -12.22 28.46 13.09
N ALA A 211 -10.95 28.15 12.93
CA ALA A 211 -10.33 27.02 13.60
C ALA A 211 -10.31 27.21 15.12
N ILE A 212 -10.47 26.14 15.86
CA ILE A 212 -10.33 26.13 17.32
C ILE A 212 -8.96 25.56 17.66
N ASN A 213 -8.19 26.32 18.44
CA ASN A 213 -6.88 25.91 18.89
C ASN A 213 -6.94 25.18 20.23
N PHE A 214 -6.34 24.02 20.27
CA PHE A 214 -6.08 23.29 21.49
C PHE A 214 -4.77 23.76 22.14
N GLY A 215 -4.77 24.79 22.92
CA GLY A 215 -3.61 25.49 23.50
C GLY A 215 -2.56 24.57 24.13
N ARG A 216 -1.75 23.93 23.30
CA ARG A 216 -0.66 23.02 23.65
C ARG A 216 0.61 23.47 22.96
N ASP A 217 1.75 23.31 23.62
CA ASP A 217 3.04 23.45 22.97
C ASP A 217 3.44 22.14 22.29
N TRP A 218 3.46 22.15 20.96
CA TRP A 218 3.75 20.99 20.12
C TRP A 218 5.25 20.68 20.02
N SER A 219 6.12 21.60 20.46
CA SER A 219 7.58 21.41 20.43
C SER A 219 8.10 20.53 21.57
N LYS A 220 7.30 20.30 22.59
CA LYS A 220 7.72 19.58 23.80
C LYS A 220 6.64 18.69 24.40
N GLU A 221 7.07 17.78 25.22
CA GLU A 221 6.19 16.91 25.97
C GLU A 221 5.27 17.73 26.91
N PRO A 222 3.97 17.48 26.90
CA PRO A 222 3.04 18.06 27.89
C PRO A 222 3.41 17.66 29.32
N CYS A 223 3.00 18.52 30.27
CA CYS A 223 3.18 18.22 31.69
C CYS A 223 2.54 16.88 32.06
N GLY A 224 3.35 15.92 32.51
CA GLY A 224 2.88 14.57 32.83
C GLY A 224 2.01 14.45 34.07
N THR A 225 2.00 15.47 34.92
CA THR A 225 1.14 15.54 36.11
C THR A 225 -0.20 16.21 35.83
N CYS A 226 -0.17 17.30 35.06
CA CYS A 226 -1.37 18.08 34.75
C CYS A 226 -2.17 17.50 33.58
N ASN A 227 -1.51 16.80 32.67
CA ASN A 227 -2.07 16.24 31.44
C ASN A 227 -1.44 14.90 31.10
N LYS A 228 -1.70 13.92 31.95
CA LYS A 228 -1.10 12.57 31.83
C LYS A 228 -1.43 11.91 30.50
N GLY A 229 -2.65 12.05 30.00
CA GLY A 229 -3.11 11.45 28.75
C GLY A 229 -2.32 11.98 27.54
N ASP A 230 -2.24 13.30 27.39
CA ASP A 230 -1.52 13.90 26.28
C ASP A 230 -0.01 13.67 26.36
N ALA A 231 0.58 13.62 27.56
CA ALA A 231 1.96 13.29 27.75
C ALA A 231 2.26 11.83 27.31
N GLN A 232 1.35 10.91 27.61
CA GLN A 232 1.46 9.53 27.16
C GLN A 232 1.35 9.41 25.64
N LEU A 233 0.37 10.08 25.02
CA LEU A 233 0.20 10.10 23.56
C LEU A 233 1.45 10.70 22.89
N PHE A 234 1.97 11.82 23.39
CA PHE A 234 3.19 12.42 22.88
C PHE A 234 4.38 11.44 22.91
N ARG A 235 4.64 10.81 24.06
CA ARG A 235 5.73 9.83 24.21
C ARG A 235 5.60 8.63 23.28
N MET A 236 4.37 8.22 22.99
CA MET A 236 4.14 7.11 22.06
C MET A 236 4.50 7.51 20.63
N MET A 237 4.06 8.70 20.19
CA MET A 237 4.19 9.13 18.80
C MET A 237 5.57 9.71 18.49
N SER A 238 6.16 10.47 19.40
CA SER A 238 7.47 11.13 19.21
C SER A 238 8.64 10.18 19.01
N LYS A 239 8.44 8.89 19.23
CA LYS A 239 9.42 7.84 18.86
C LYS A 239 9.48 7.58 17.37
N TYR A 240 8.44 7.91 16.63
CA TYR A 240 8.25 7.52 15.24
C TYR A 240 8.07 8.72 14.30
N VAL A 241 7.43 9.77 14.79
CA VAL A 241 7.15 10.97 14.01
C VAL A 241 7.40 12.24 14.80
N THR A 242 7.86 13.28 14.13
CA THR A 242 7.80 14.67 14.63
C THR A 242 6.60 15.34 14.01
N LEU A 243 5.88 16.10 14.81
CA LEU A 243 4.66 16.81 14.42
C LEU A 243 4.87 18.30 14.67
N SER A 244 4.86 19.09 13.61
CA SER A 244 5.12 20.52 13.70
C SER A 244 4.01 21.31 13.01
N PRO A 245 3.14 21.97 13.76
CA PRO A 245 2.16 22.85 13.16
C PRO A 245 2.84 24.11 12.60
N PHE A 246 2.38 24.53 11.43
CA PHE A 246 2.95 25.67 10.72
C PHE A 246 1.90 26.45 9.94
N TYR A 247 2.31 27.63 9.48
CA TYR A 247 1.59 28.34 8.45
C TYR A 247 2.56 28.90 7.41
N VAL A 248 2.01 29.22 6.24
CA VAL A 248 2.71 29.95 5.19
C VAL A 248 1.82 31.09 4.73
N ALA A 249 2.38 32.27 4.62
CA ALA A 249 1.71 33.43 4.00
C ALA A 249 1.93 33.33 2.48
N ILE A 250 0.91 32.90 1.75
CA ILE A 250 0.95 32.79 0.30
C ILE A 250 -0.30 33.47 -0.23
N ASP A 251 -0.10 34.47 -1.09
CA ASP A 251 -1.18 35.09 -1.85
C ASP A 251 -1.41 34.25 -3.12
N ASP A 252 -2.66 33.98 -3.46
CA ASP A 252 -3.04 33.23 -4.67
C ASP A 252 -2.34 31.87 -4.84
N TRP A 253 -2.43 31.03 -3.82
CA TRP A 253 -1.84 29.69 -3.88
C TRP A 253 -2.43 28.84 -5.02
N ASP A 254 -1.55 28.27 -5.85
CA ASP A 254 -1.90 27.51 -7.05
C ASP A 254 -2.25 26.03 -6.79
N GLY A 255 -2.32 25.60 -5.54
CA GLY A 255 -2.61 24.22 -5.15
C GLY A 255 -1.42 23.25 -5.25
N LYS A 256 -0.20 23.79 -5.40
CA LYS A 256 1.04 23.02 -5.48
C LYS A 256 1.92 23.19 -4.25
N LEU A 257 2.95 22.36 -4.13
CA LEU A 257 3.90 22.49 -3.03
C LEU A 257 4.61 23.83 -3.13
N TRP A 258 4.54 24.58 -2.06
CA TRP A 258 5.20 25.89 -1.92
C TRP A 258 6.69 25.75 -1.56
N ASP A 259 7.39 26.86 -1.49
CA ASP A 259 8.73 26.89 -0.92
C ASP A 259 8.65 26.55 0.58
N ILE A 260 9.07 25.33 0.94
CA ILE A 260 9.03 24.83 2.32
C ILE A 260 9.90 25.64 3.29
N SER A 261 10.87 26.42 2.79
CA SER A 261 11.65 27.33 3.63
C SER A 261 10.84 28.53 4.16
N ALA A 262 9.69 28.80 3.54
CA ALA A 262 8.75 29.81 3.98
C ALA A 262 7.85 29.38 5.16
N ASN A 263 7.95 28.12 5.61
CA ASN A 263 7.19 27.62 6.74
C ASN A 263 7.52 28.38 8.02
N ILE A 264 6.49 28.93 8.65
CA ILE A 264 6.59 29.54 9.97
C ILE A 264 5.94 28.61 10.99
N TYR A 265 6.77 27.99 11.82
CA TYR A 265 6.28 27.02 12.81
C TYR A 265 5.67 27.72 14.01
N THR A 266 4.48 27.32 14.37
CA THR A 266 3.69 27.89 15.46
C THR A 266 3.31 26.82 16.45
N TYR A 267 4.25 26.44 17.26
CA TYR A 267 4.09 25.31 18.19
C TYR A 267 2.93 25.42 19.18
N GLY A 268 2.36 26.57 19.34
CA GLY A 268 1.18 26.80 20.20
C GLY A 268 -0.17 26.66 19.49
N ASN A 269 -0.23 26.28 18.22
CA ASN A 269 -1.46 26.30 17.44
C ASN A 269 -1.63 25.03 16.58
N ASN A 270 -2.76 24.35 16.70
CA ASN A 270 -3.09 23.17 15.91
C ASN A 270 -4.07 23.44 14.75
N TYR A 271 -4.46 24.69 14.53
CA TYR A 271 -5.34 25.09 13.42
C TYR A 271 -6.63 24.25 13.30
N GLY A 272 -7.20 23.84 14.42
CA GLY A 272 -8.40 22.99 14.46
C GLY A 272 -8.19 21.55 14.00
N LEU A 273 -6.95 21.14 13.79
CA LEU A 273 -6.61 19.79 13.31
C LEU A 273 -6.27 18.86 14.47
N ASN A 274 -6.74 17.65 14.40
CA ASN A 274 -6.28 16.52 15.18
C ASN A 274 -6.14 15.31 14.24
N PHE A 275 -5.22 14.42 14.49
CA PHE A 275 -4.99 13.25 13.65
C PHE A 275 -5.11 11.98 14.47
N MET A 276 -5.69 10.97 13.86
CA MET A 276 -5.64 9.60 14.35
C MET A 276 -4.61 8.83 13.53
N LEU A 277 -3.54 8.40 14.19
CA LEU A 277 -2.39 7.79 13.56
C LEU A 277 -2.23 6.34 13.98
N THR A 278 -1.85 5.50 13.02
CA THR A 278 -1.33 4.16 13.24
C THR A 278 0.12 4.12 12.77
N MET A 279 1.03 3.63 13.62
CA MET A 279 2.39 3.29 13.23
C MET A 279 2.50 1.77 13.26
N ALA A 280 2.86 1.19 12.13
CA ALA A 280 2.95 -0.25 11.96
C ALA A 280 4.30 -0.66 11.37
N CYS A 281 4.73 -1.86 11.69
CA CYS A 281 5.86 -2.45 11.00
C CYS A 281 5.47 -2.79 9.56
N ASP A 282 6.24 -2.31 8.60
CA ASP A 282 6.10 -2.60 7.18
C ASP A 282 7.48 -2.87 6.57
N ILE A 283 7.71 -4.09 6.17
CA ILE A 283 8.97 -4.52 5.57
C ILE A 283 8.92 -4.58 4.04
N THR A 284 7.84 -4.09 3.45
CA THR A 284 7.61 -4.18 2.00
C THR A 284 8.78 -3.60 1.22
N GLU A 285 9.27 -2.42 1.59
CA GLU A 285 10.42 -1.80 0.95
C GLU A 285 11.70 -2.64 1.06
N GLY A 286 11.98 -3.23 2.23
CA GLY A 286 13.11 -4.12 2.43
C GLY A 286 13.02 -5.38 1.57
N VAL A 287 11.83 -5.96 1.42
CA VAL A 287 11.60 -7.10 0.52
C VAL A 287 11.75 -6.70 -0.95
N LEU A 288 11.26 -5.51 -1.34
CA LEU A 288 11.36 -5.00 -2.70
C LEU A 288 12.81 -4.66 -3.07
N ALA A 289 13.61 -4.14 -2.16
CA ALA A 289 15.03 -3.88 -2.39
C ALA A 289 15.77 -5.18 -2.74
N GLU A 290 15.40 -6.31 -2.12
CA GLU A 290 16.01 -7.62 -2.31
C GLU A 290 15.29 -8.49 -3.36
N LYS A 291 14.43 -7.92 -4.19
CA LYS A 291 13.59 -8.65 -5.18
C LYS A 291 14.36 -9.62 -6.07
N ALA A 292 15.64 -9.32 -6.37
CA ALA A 292 16.47 -10.19 -7.18
C ALA A 292 16.70 -11.57 -6.54
N GLN A 293 16.79 -11.64 -5.22
CA GLN A 293 16.96 -12.89 -4.49
C GLN A 293 15.72 -13.78 -4.56
N PHE A 294 14.55 -13.18 -4.72
CA PHE A 294 13.30 -13.91 -4.87
C PHE A 294 13.10 -14.53 -6.26
N ALA A 295 13.86 -14.10 -7.27
CA ALA A 295 13.64 -14.52 -8.66
C ALA A 295 13.64 -16.05 -8.83
N ASN A 296 14.62 -16.74 -8.25
CA ASN A 296 14.72 -18.20 -8.32
C ASN A 296 13.54 -18.88 -7.61
N VAL A 297 13.18 -18.42 -6.43
CA VAL A 297 12.04 -18.97 -5.66
C VAL A 297 10.74 -18.77 -6.41
N ILE A 298 10.53 -17.57 -6.98
CA ILE A 298 9.33 -17.25 -7.76
C ILE A 298 9.25 -18.13 -9.01
N GLN A 299 10.36 -18.29 -9.73
CA GLN A 299 10.40 -19.16 -10.93
C GLN A 299 10.03 -20.60 -10.59
N LEU A 300 10.63 -21.16 -9.54
CA LEU A 300 10.32 -22.51 -9.08
C LEU A 300 8.87 -22.64 -8.59
N GLN A 301 8.37 -21.64 -7.87
CA GLN A 301 6.98 -21.62 -7.40
C GLN A 301 5.98 -21.60 -8.57
N VAL A 302 6.21 -20.74 -9.55
CA VAL A 302 5.36 -20.65 -10.76
C VAL A 302 5.40 -21.95 -11.55
N ALA A 303 6.60 -22.53 -11.73
CA ALA A 303 6.76 -23.79 -12.43
C ALA A 303 6.06 -24.95 -11.70
N THR A 304 6.22 -25.02 -10.38
CA THR A 304 5.54 -26.02 -9.53
C THR A 304 4.01 -25.89 -9.62
N GLU A 305 3.47 -24.67 -9.57
CA GLU A 305 2.02 -24.43 -9.70
C GLU A 305 1.52 -24.83 -11.10
N ALA A 306 2.27 -24.51 -12.14
CA ALA A 306 1.93 -24.90 -13.51
C ALA A 306 1.88 -26.41 -13.67
N LEU A 307 2.91 -27.12 -13.23
CA LEU A 307 2.94 -28.60 -13.30
C LEU A 307 1.85 -29.25 -12.44
N ARG A 308 1.60 -28.69 -11.24
CA ARG A 308 0.53 -29.17 -10.36
C ARG A 308 -0.84 -29.02 -11.02
N THR A 309 -1.10 -27.87 -11.64
CA THR A 309 -2.33 -27.62 -12.37
C THR A 309 -2.48 -28.62 -13.52
N LEU A 310 -1.40 -28.88 -14.26
CA LEU A 310 -1.39 -29.86 -15.32
C LEU A 310 -1.70 -31.30 -14.86
N ALA A 311 -1.09 -31.69 -13.76
CA ALA A 311 -1.19 -33.06 -13.27
C ALA A 311 -2.49 -33.37 -12.54
N LEU A 312 -3.07 -32.40 -11.83
CA LEU A 312 -4.10 -32.63 -10.82
C LEU A 312 -5.45 -31.93 -11.11
N ASN A 313 -5.51 -30.98 -12.04
CA ASN A 313 -6.77 -30.35 -12.35
C ASN A 313 -7.54 -31.15 -13.43
N PRO A 314 -8.70 -31.76 -13.11
CA PRO A 314 -9.50 -32.50 -14.07
C PRO A 314 -10.09 -31.61 -15.18
N ASP A 315 -10.25 -30.31 -14.93
CA ASP A 315 -10.84 -29.34 -15.86
C ASP A 315 -9.81 -28.78 -16.86
N VAL A 316 -8.53 -29.08 -16.66
CA VAL A 316 -7.52 -28.82 -17.68
C VAL A 316 -7.67 -29.87 -18.75
N SER A 317 -8.37 -29.59 -19.82
CA SER A 317 -8.32 -30.40 -20.99
C SER A 317 -6.96 -30.22 -21.66
N VAL A 318 -5.97 -30.75 -21.03
CA VAL A 318 -4.80 -31.23 -21.75
C VAL A 318 -5.36 -32.28 -22.69
N ASN A 319 -5.18 -32.05 -23.98
CA ASN A 319 -5.66 -32.97 -25.02
C ASN A 319 -5.96 -34.35 -24.46
N ARG A 320 -7.15 -34.87 -24.72
CA ARG A 320 -7.65 -36.16 -24.23
C ARG A 320 -6.69 -37.39 -24.37
N VAL A 321 -5.43 -37.11 -24.68
CA VAL A 321 -4.33 -38.03 -24.96
C VAL A 321 -3.22 -37.95 -23.91
N GLN A 322 -3.38 -37.20 -22.81
CA GLN A 322 -2.40 -37.41 -21.72
C GLN A 322 -2.66 -38.83 -21.16
N SER A 323 -1.83 -39.74 -21.65
CA SER A 323 -1.75 -41.08 -21.09
C SER A 323 -1.42 -40.95 -19.59
N ASN A 324 -1.88 -41.88 -18.78
CA ASN A 324 -1.49 -41.99 -17.37
C ASN A 324 0.04 -41.87 -17.20
N ALA A 325 0.80 -42.34 -18.21
CA ALA A 325 2.25 -42.27 -18.25
C ALA A 325 2.81 -40.83 -18.31
N GLU A 326 2.14 -39.88 -18.99
CA GLU A 326 2.58 -38.48 -19.02
C GLU A 326 2.25 -37.76 -17.71
N ARG A 327 1.10 -38.09 -17.14
CA ARG A 327 0.72 -37.60 -15.81
C ARG A 327 1.69 -38.08 -14.74
N GLU A 328 2.09 -39.37 -14.80
CA GLU A 328 3.09 -39.92 -13.90
C GLU A 328 4.47 -39.23 -14.05
N LYS A 329 4.89 -38.94 -15.27
CA LYS A 329 6.13 -38.17 -15.52
C LYS A 329 6.07 -36.79 -14.89
N ILE A 330 4.95 -36.06 -15.03
CA ILE A 330 4.78 -34.73 -14.42
C ILE A 330 4.80 -34.84 -12.90
N LEU A 331 4.14 -35.86 -12.33
CA LEU A 331 4.15 -36.11 -10.89
C LEU A 331 5.55 -36.49 -10.41
N PHE A 332 6.30 -37.24 -11.20
CA PHE A 332 7.70 -37.56 -10.91
C PHE A 332 8.60 -36.30 -10.91
N GLU A 333 8.45 -35.40 -11.89
CA GLU A 333 9.16 -34.16 -11.92
C GLU A 333 8.81 -33.26 -10.72
N LEU A 334 7.56 -33.30 -10.26
CA LEU A 334 7.13 -32.52 -9.08
C LEU A 334 7.68 -33.11 -7.78
N MET A 335 7.62 -34.40 -7.59
CA MET A 335 7.87 -35.06 -6.31
C MET A 335 9.26 -35.71 -6.20
N GLY A 336 9.88 -36.02 -7.33
CA GLY A 336 11.08 -36.83 -7.36
C GLY A 336 10.77 -38.35 -7.11
N ASN A 337 11.80 -39.17 -6.99
CA ASN A 337 11.64 -40.61 -6.85
C ASN A 337 11.88 -41.17 -5.45
N GLY A 338 12.11 -40.35 -4.46
CA GLY A 338 12.43 -40.80 -3.11
C GLY A 338 13.82 -41.46 -2.96
N MET A 339 14.49 -41.83 -4.06
CA MET A 339 15.79 -42.51 -4.09
C MET A 339 16.96 -41.53 -4.43
N GLY A 340 16.84 -40.26 -4.13
CA GLY A 340 17.91 -39.28 -4.34
C GLY A 340 17.67 -38.28 -5.47
N ILE A 341 16.71 -38.51 -6.36
CA ILE A 341 16.28 -37.51 -7.33
C ILE A 341 15.25 -36.58 -6.66
N ARG A 342 15.63 -35.36 -6.46
CA ARG A 342 14.73 -34.33 -5.94
C ARG A 342 13.81 -33.87 -7.05
N GLY A 343 12.53 -33.91 -6.79
CA GLY A 343 11.58 -33.23 -7.66
C GLY A 343 11.61 -31.72 -7.43
N MET A 344 10.91 -30.99 -8.28
CA MET A 344 10.82 -29.52 -8.26
C MET A 344 10.34 -28.98 -6.89
N ASN A 345 9.48 -29.71 -6.18
CA ASN A 345 9.10 -29.37 -4.80
C ASN A 345 10.33 -29.36 -3.87
N GLY A 346 11.24 -30.33 -4.01
CA GLY A 346 12.45 -30.40 -3.21
C GLY A 346 13.42 -29.24 -3.51
N ASP A 347 13.53 -28.86 -4.78
CA ASP A 347 14.34 -27.72 -5.20
C ASP A 347 13.73 -26.40 -4.71
N LEU A 348 12.40 -26.27 -4.75
CA LEU A 348 11.68 -25.14 -4.19
C LEU A 348 11.92 -25.00 -2.68
N GLU A 349 11.83 -26.12 -1.93
CA GLU A 349 12.13 -26.14 -0.49
C GLU A 349 13.56 -25.70 -0.20
N LYS A 350 14.53 -26.19 -0.99
CA LYS A 350 15.93 -25.77 -0.87
C LYS A 350 16.12 -24.29 -1.17
N ALA A 351 15.45 -23.78 -2.21
CA ALA A 351 15.51 -22.38 -2.57
C ALA A 351 14.91 -21.50 -1.47
N TYR A 352 13.78 -21.89 -0.86
CA TYR A 352 13.22 -21.18 0.30
C TYR A 352 14.16 -21.19 1.52
N LYS A 353 14.81 -22.30 1.80
CA LYS A 353 15.77 -22.38 2.91
C LYS A 353 16.98 -21.49 2.69
N ALA A 354 17.44 -21.38 1.45
CA ALA A 354 18.56 -20.53 1.06
C ALA A 354 18.18 -19.04 0.97
N LEU A 355 16.89 -18.73 0.79
CA LEU A 355 16.43 -17.36 0.69
C LEU A 355 16.66 -16.62 2.02
N SER A 356 17.37 -15.53 1.95
CA SER A 356 17.58 -14.59 3.05
C SER A 356 17.45 -13.17 2.53
N ILE A 357 16.95 -12.28 3.36
CA ILE A 357 16.97 -10.84 3.10
C ILE A 357 17.95 -10.19 4.08
N ASP A 358 18.58 -9.12 3.64
CA ASP A 358 19.38 -8.30 4.56
C ASP A 358 18.42 -7.49 5.43
N THR A 359 18.40 -7.82 6.72
CA THR A 359 17.57 -7.12 7.71
C THR A 359 18.35 -6.04 8.47
N LYS A 360 19.60 -5.73 8.06
CA LYS A 360 20.44 -4.73 8.73
C LYS A 360 19.88 -3.35 8.56
N GLY A 361 19.01 -2.96 7.99
CA GLY A 361 18.41 -1.64 7.94
C GLY A 361 17.04 -1.57 8.59
N LEU A 362 16.45 -2.71 9.00
CA LEU A 362 15.13 -2.71 9.62
C LEU A 362 15.21 -2.34 11.08
N ASP A 363 14.23 -1.58 11.58
CA ASP A 363 14.16 -1.24 13.00
C ASP A 363 14.04 -2.53 13.83
N PRO A 364 14.89 -2.71 14.85
CA PRO A 364 14.87 -3.91 15.71
C PRO A 364 13.51 -4.19 16.36
N ILE A 365 12.68 -3.19 16.52
CA ILE A 365 11.33 -3.35 17.08
C ILE A 365 10.41 -4.12 16.14
N CYS A 366 10.66 -4.04 14.85
CA CYS A 366 9.92 -4.75 13.79
C CYS A 366 10.48 -6.14 13.51
N LEU A 367 11.68 -6.44 14.01
CA LEU A 367 12.26 -7.77 13.94
C LEU A 367 11.77 -8.56 15.15
N GLY A 368 11.01 -9.64 14.92
CA GLY A 368 10.55 -10.53 16.00
C GLY A 368 11.69 -11.06 16.85
N CYS A 369 11.44 -11.38 18.12
CA CYS A 369 12.45 -11.86 19.05
C CYS A 369 13.21 -13.11 18.57
N HIS A 370 12.64 -13.88 17.63
CA HIS A 370 13.27 -15.06 17.06
C HIS A 370 14.43 -14.76 16.09
N ASN A 371 14.52 -13.54 15.57
CA ASN A 371 15.64 -13.11 14.72
C ASN A 371 16.83 -12.55 15.51
N LYS A 372 16.77 -12.48 16.83
CA LYS A 372 17.94 -12.34 17.68
C LYS A 372 18.67 -13.68 17.79
N GLY A 373 19.00 -14.25 16.65
CA GLY A 373 19.94 -15.34 16.56
C GLY A 373 21.29 -14.83 17.05
N VAL A 374 21.50 -14.86 18.35
CA VAL A 374 22.83 -14.88 18.94
C VAL A 374 23.48 -16.15 18.38
N ARG A 375 24.18 -16.04 17.26
CA ARG A 375 25.14 -17.03 16.86
C ARG A 375 26.23 -16.93 17.90
N TYR A 376 26.15 -17.72 18.93
CA TYR A 376 27.32 -18.06 19.72
C TYR A 376 28.27 -18.74 18.72
N GLY A 377 29.28 -18.01 18.28
CA GLY A 377 30.41 -18.62 17.62
C GLY A 377 30.97 -19.65 18.56
N SER A 378 30.85 -20.91 18.19
CA SER A 378 31.71 -21.95 18.81
C SER A 378 33.14 -21.54 18.50
N ILE A 379 33.87 -21.28 19.55
CA ILE A 379 35.34 -21.18 19.57
C ILE A 379 35.92 -22.51 19.09
#